data_de61adef4b75d4b898d8760e5c516563
#
_entry.id   de61adef4b75d4b898d8760e5c516563
#
_cell.length_a   1.000
_cell.length_b   1.000
_cell.length_c   1.000
_cell.angle_alpha   90.00
_cell.angle_beta   90.00
_cell.angle_gamma   90.00
#
_symmetry.space_group_name_H-M   'P 1'
#
loop_
_entity.id
_entity.type
_entity.pdbx_description
1 polymer ?
#
loop_
_entity_poly.entity_id
_entity_poly.type
_entity_poly.pdbx_seq_one_letter_code
_entity_poly.pdbx_strand_id
1 'polypeptide(L)'
;MPETITYAFPEQIGNPDLFVGRKEEFDFFLGDWYMTLEGNFAQNQAIVSRRKKGKSSFLQRLFNILWSAGGEKSKGDLNVIPFYYTISDEDTSLGSFSKDFFTHLICQYTSYKRRDKELINGSYEFENLLNIIDDPRLMPLYENMSLNFRKEDWKGMWRIASRAPATIGRITGEKIVQIIDEFQNINECIMDKDKETIDNMSGTYMQVAEMREAPLIVSGSEVHWLLKIVRSLTGRFQTYSLSNLPKNEAKEAVDAYANFMRTKINQQAKEKIWELTQGDPLYIKALFMSRFNRNKDYTLDENIINVYEKEITQGEIYATWMEYMLNTFDSVNKTNSKKIMLYLFNEGKEKTRAEIIKDLKLPYTDQEAEEKLNALIAGDLLSQGESAYDYTITRDKTYELVFRRVYQKEIEHFVPDIRAEIRKMIGRDNYTKGKFAEFLIREKMKKPFHLNDICETQTDKKFIPEDIREREQVTLGTGKYEIDLIIFCRDKTQIWVDIKNRKNRYGKNELQRWLQIVKKSREKADSILFMVYSKNGYTIGTK
;
A
#
# COMPACT_ATOMS: atom_id res chain seq x y z
N MET A 1 18.95 13.15 -0.86
CA MET A 1 18.99 12.43 0.44
C MET A 1 20.40 12.57 1.02
N PRO A 2 20.58 12.56 2.36
CA PRO A 2 21.92 12.53 2.96
C PRO A 2 22.67 11.28 2.49
N GLU A 3 24.00 11.36 2.36
CA GLU A 3 24.84 10.22 1.95
C GLU A 3 24.72 9.05 2.95
N THR A 4 24.50 9.38 4.23
CA THR A 4 24.36 8.38 5.30
C THR A 4 23.20 8.79 6.22
N ILE A 5 22.26 7.88 6.48
CA ILE A 5 21.15 8.11 7.42
C ILE A 5 21.61 7.71 8.83
N THR A 6 21.52 8.67 9.77
CA THR A 6 21.65 8.38 11.19
C THR A 6 20.27 8.05 11.76
N TYR A 7 20.08 6.85 12.27
CA TYR A 7 18.84 6.41 12.91
C TYR A 7 18.79 6.96 14.34
N ALA A 8 18.48 8.26 14.45
CA ALA A 8 18.35 8.94 15.73
C ALA A 8 17.05 8.54 16.45
N PHE A 9 15.96 8.38 15.69
CA PHE A 9 14.68 7.88 16.19
C PHE A 9 14.58 6.37 15.91
N PRO A 10 14.17 5.53 16.91
CA PRO A 10 13.99 4.10 16.73
C PRO A 10 12.82 3.82 15.78
N GLU A 11 13.08 3.03 14.73
CA GLU A 11 12.03 2.70 13.77
C GLU A 11 11.28 1.41 14.17
N GLN A 12 9.96 1.43 14.08
CA GLN A 12 9.10 0.27 14.40
C GLN A 12 9.42 -0.98 13.57
N ILE A 13 10.00 -0.80 12.38
CA ILE A 13 10.42 -1.93 11.54
C ILE A 13 11.54 -2.74 12.21
N GLY A 14 12.23 -2.17 13.20
CA GLY A 14 13.31 -2.78 13.96
C GLY A 14 14.65 -2.80 13.23
N ASN A 15 14.74 -3.53 12.12
CA ASN A 15 15.94 -3.53 11.27
C ASN A 15 15.74 -2.55 10.10
N PRO A 16 16.53 -1.45 10.03
CA PRO A 16 16.42 -0.45 8.98
C PRO A 16 16.60 -1.00 7.54
N ASP A 17 17.37 -2.08 7.37
CA ASP A 17 17.62 -2.70 6.06
C ASP A 17 16.36 -3.38 5.48
N LEU A 18 15.35 -3.64 6.32
CA LEU A 18 14.06 -4.19 5.88
C LEU A 18 13.08 -3.12 5.40
N PHE A 19 13.39 -1.84 5.61
CA PHE A 19 12.61 -0.75 5.06
C PHE A 19 13.04 -0.52 3.61
N VAL A 20 12.22 -0.96 2.67
CA VAL A 20 12.50 -0.89 1.23
C VAL A 20 11.37 -0.14 0.52
N GLY A 21 11.73 0.59 -0.52
CA GLY A 21 10.79 1.30 -1.36
C GLY A 21 10.37 2.66 -0.84
N ARG A 22 9.16 3.11 -1.21
CA ARG A 22 8.64 4.43 -0.91
C ARG A 22 9.41 5.56 -1.60
N LYS A 23 9.99 5.28 -2.77
CA LYS A 23 10.83 6.25 -3.49
C LYS A 23 10.02 7.47 -3.92
N GLU A 24 8.84 7.25 -4.49
CA GLU A 24 7.94 8.32 -4.91
C GLU A 24 7.49 9.19 -3.72
N GLU A 25 7.18 8.56 -2.59
CA GLU A 25 6.81 9.27 -1.38
C GLU A 25 7.96 10.13 -0.84
N PHE A 26 9.18 9.59 -0.79
CA PHE A 26 10.35 10.38 -0.38
C PHE A 26 10.67 11.47 -1.39
N ASP A 27 10.56 11.23 -2.69
CA ASP A 27 10.77 12.24 -3.72
C ASP A 27 9.78 13.39 -3.55
N PHE A 28 8.52 13.11 -3.22
CA PHE A 28 7.54 14.14 -2.91
C PHE A 28 7.89 14.92 -1.64
N PHE A 29 8.09 14.22 -0.49
CA PHE A 29 8.27 14.89 0.80
C PHE A 29 9.61 15.62 0.93
N LEU A 30 10.68 15.10 0.33
CA LEU A 30 12.03 15.69 0.37
C LEU A 30 12.32 16.61 -0.82
N GLY A 31 11.48 16.58 -1.85
CA GLY A 31 11.55 17.41 -3.03
C GLY A 31 10.42 18.44 -3.06
N ASP A 32 9.31 18.12 -3.73
CA ASP A 32 8.24 19.06 -4.03
C ASP A 32 7.64 19.71 -2.79
N TRP A 33 7.31 18.93 -1.77
CA TRP A 33 6.79 19.46 -0.53
C TRP A 33 7.83 20.32 0.22
N TYR A 34 9.09 19.84 0.28
CA TYR A 34 10.19 20.59 0.93
C TYR A 34 10.40 21.97 0.28
N MET A 35 10.32 22.07 -1.04
CA MET A 35 10.40 23.36 -1.75
C MET A 35 9.28 24.34 -1.35
N THR A 36 8.09 23.83 -0.97
CA THR A 36 7.03 24.72 -0.46
C THR A 36 7.41 25.37 0.86
N LEU A 37 8.19 24.67 1.70
CA LEU A 37 8.69 25.21 2.96
C LEU A 37 9.72 26.31 2.73
N GLU A 38 10.58 26.16 1.73
CA GLU A 38 11.54 27.20 1.29
C GLU A 38 10.81 28.43 0.77
N GLY A 39 9.74 28.23 -0.01
CA GLY A 39 8.84 29.28 -0.49
C GLY A 39 8.00 29.94 0.61
N ASN A 40 8.19 29.53 1.87
CA ASN A 40 7.47 30.04 3.04
C ASN A 40 5.94 29.83 2.97
N PHE A 41 5.49 28.71 2.38
CA PHE A 41 4.10 28.27 2.41
C PHE A 41 3.85 27.35 3.60
N ALA A 42 2.68 27.46 4.24
CA ALA A 42 2.19 26.50 5.22
C ALA A 42 1.37 25.43 4.48
N GLN A 43 2.02 24.38 4.02
CA GLN A 43 1.35 23.28 3.33
C GLN A 43 1.39 22.02 4.20
N ASN A 44 0.29 21.75 4.89
CA ASN A 44 0.20 20.58 5.74
C ASN A 44 -0.25 19.35 4.96
N GLN A 45 0.19 18.19 5.40
CA GLN A 45 -0.11 16.91 4.76
C GLN A 45 -0.83 15.98 5.73
N ALA A 46 -1.85 15.28 5.25
CA ALA A 46 -2.50 14.20 5.97
C ALA A 46 -2.23 12.88 5.26
N ILE A 47 -1.41 12.03 5.86
CA ILE A 47 -1.06 10.72 5.30
C ILE A 47 -2.13 9.71 5.73
N VAL A 48 -2.87 9.22 4.76
CA VAL A 48 -3.94 8.25 4.96
C VAL A 48 -3.57 6.90 4.35
N SER A 49 -3.78 5.85 5.10
CA SER A 49 -3.81 4.47 4.59
C SER A 49 -4.36 3.55 5.66
N ARG A 50 -4.84 2.38 5.27
CA ARG A 50 -5.22 1.34 6.24
C ARG A 50 -4.07 1.01 7.20
N ARG A 51 -4.41 0.48 8.36
CA ARG A 51 -3.43 -0.03 9.34
C ARG A 51 -2.44 -0.99 8.70
N LYS A 52 -1.23 -1.06 9.24
CA LYS A 52 -0.14 -1.98 8.83
C LYS A 52 0.37 -1.81 7.38
N LYS A 53 0.07 -0.67 6.72
CA LYS A 53 0.66 -0.28 5.42
C LYS A 53 2.03 0.38 5.53
N GLY A 54 2.58 0.48 6.73
CA GLY A 54 3.92 1.04 6.97
C GLY A 54 3.95 2.55 7.13
N LYS A 55 2.81 3.22 7.49
CA LYS A 55 2.77 4.67 7.76
C LYS A 55 3.80 5.11 8.79
N SER A 56 3.72 4.55 10.00
CA SER A 56 4.62 4.93 11.10
C SER A 56 6.09 4.69 10.73
N SER A 57 6.40 3.56 10.08
CA SER A 57 7.77 3.27 9.61
C SER A 57 8.24 4.28 8.56
N PHE A 58 7.35 4.73 7.66
CA PHE A 58 7.65 5.78 6.68
C PHE A 58 7.92 7.13 7.37
N LEU A 59 7.08 7.51 8.31
CA LEU A 59 7.22 8.77 9.05
C LEU A 59 8.47 8.80 9.92
N GLN A 60 8.78 7.70 10.59
CA GLN A 60 10.01 7.56 11.39
C GLN A 60 11.26 7.61 10.49
N ARG A 61 11.22 6.97 9.32
CA ARG A 61 12.29 7.08 8.33
C ARG A 61 12.42 8.52 7.80
N LEU A 62 11.32 9.21 7.53
CA LEU A 62 11.33 10.63 7.13
C LEU A 62 11.94 11.50 8.21
N PHE A 63 11.58 11.27 9.49
CA PHE A 63 12.23 11.94 10.63
C PHE A 63 13.74 11.73 10.62
N ASN A 64 14.20 10.49 10.50
CA ASN A 64 15.63 10.15 10.51
C ASN A 64 16.41 10.80 9.34
N ILE A 65 15.79 10.86 8.16
CA ILE A 65 16.37 11.54 6.99
C ILE A 65 16.49 13.04 7.26
N LEU A 66 15.43 13.71 7.73
CA LEU A 66 15.45 15.14 8.05
C LEU A 66 16.43 15.46 9.17
N TRP A 67 16.48 14.61 10.20
CA TRP A 67 17.44 14.77 11.29
C TRP A 67 18.88 14.64 10.79
N SER A 68 19.18 13.67 9.93
CA SER A 68 20.52 13.46 9.34
C SER A 68 20.92 14.62 8.44
N ALA A 69 20.04 15.08 7.55
CA ALA A 69 20.30 16.15 6.62
C ALA A 69 20.76 17.46 7.29
N GLY A 70 20.34 17.71 8.52
CA GLY A 70 20.77 18.88 9.28
C GLY A 70 22.27 18.92 9.63
N GLY A 71 22.98 17.79 9.57
CA GLY A 71 24.43 17.71 9.80
C GLY A 71 25.28 18.07 8.58
N GLU A 72 24.71 17.99 7.38
CA GLU A 72 25.42 18.12 6.09
C GLU A 72 25.19 19.47 5.37
N LYS A 73 24.52 20.42 6.01
CA LYS A 73 24.06 21.66 5.36
C LYS A 73 25.17 22.63 4.99
N SER A 74 25.09 23.15 3.78
CA SER A 74 25.81 24.35 3.34
C SER A 74 25.17 25.62 3.90
N LYS A 75 25.97 26.69 3.98
CA LYS A 75 25.53 28.01 4.46
C LYS A 75 24.48 28.58 3.50
N GLY A 76 23.21 28.60 3.91
CA GLY A 76 22.09 29.11 3.11
C GLY A 76 20.91 28.16 2.94
N ASP A 77 21.06 26.89 3.29
CA ASP A 77 19.96 25.93 3.21
C ASP A 77 18.92 26.15 4.31
N LEU A 78 17.67 25.87 4.01
CA LEU A 78 16.57 25.94 4.98
C LEU A 78 16.85 25.03 6.18
N ASN A 79 16.81 25.60 7.37
CA ASN A 79 17.01 24.83 8.60
C ASN A 79 15.69 24.19 9.05
N VAL A 80 15.50 22.91 8.69
CA VAL A 80 14.32 22.11 9.03
C VAL A 80 14.65 21.16 10.15
N ILE A 81 13.93 21.27 11.24
CA ILE A 81 14.08 20.41 12.43
C ILE A 81 12.85 19.49 12.52
N PRO A 82 13.01 18.17 12.44
CA PRO A 82 11.89 17.25 12.59
C PRO A 82 11.50 17.11 14.07
N PHE A 83 10.20 17.07 14.30
CA PHE A 83 9.59 16.71 15.57
C PHE A 83 8.56 15.60 15.34
N TYR A 84 8.74 14.44 15.95
CA TYR A 84 7.85 13.30 15.85
C TYR A 84 7.14 13.05 17.18
N TYR A 85 5.81 12.88 17.10
CA TYR A 85 5.01 12.55 18.27
C TYR A 85 3.87 11.59 17.87
N THR A 86 3.65 10.55 18.67
CA THR A 86 2.52 9.62 18.51
C THR A 86 1.50 9.90 19.60
N ILE A 87 0.25 10.16 19.23
CA ILE A 87 -0.82 10.32 20.21
C ILE A 87 -1.28 8.92 20.62
N SER A 88 -1.14 8.62 21.92
CA SER A 88 -1.55 7.33 22.50
C SER A 88 -3.04 7.08 22.31
N ASP A 89 -3.43 5.81 22.21
CA ASP A 89 -4.80 5.32 22.27
C ASP A 89 -5.28 5.09 23.72
N GLU A 90 -4.44 5.42 24.71
CA GLU A 90 -4.81 5.40 26.11
C GLU A 90 -5.39 6.73 26.56
N ASP A 91 -6.41 6.67 27.42
CA ASP A 91 -7.01 7.84 28.04
C ASP A 91 -5.99 8.65 28.82
N THR A 92 -5.76 9.88 28.40
CA THR A 92 -4.73 10.75 28.97
C THR A 92 -5.31 12.12 29.34
N SER A 93 -4.99 12.62 30.50
CA SER A 93 -5.41 13.97 30.87
C SER A 93 -4.76 15.04 30.00
N LEU A 94 -5.49 16.11 29.69
CA LEU A 94 -4.96 17.24 28.90
C LEU A 94 -3.68 17.82 29.50
N GLY A 95 -3.58 17.82 30.84
CA GLY A 95 -2.38 18.28 31.54
C GLY A 95 -1.17 17.38 31.26
N SER A 96 -1.34 16.05 31.40
CA SER A 96 -0.28 15.08 31.13
C SER A 96 0.10 15.08 29.64
N PHE A 97 -0.87 15.08 28.74
CA PHE A 97 -0.66 15.17 27.31
C PHE A 97 0.14 16.43 26.94
N SER A 98 -0.24 17.60 27.48
CA SER A 98 0.46 18.85 27.17
C SER A 98 1.89 18.86 27.69
N LYS A 99 2.10 18.31 28.91
CA LYS A 99 3.43 18.17 29.53
C LYS A 99 4.33 17.26 28.68
N ASP A 100 3.82 16.10 28.31
CA ASP A 100 4.53 15.10 27.55
C ASP A 100 4.90 15.60 26.13
N PHE A 101 3.93 16.15 25.40
CA PHE A 101 4.15 16.76 24.10
C PHE A 101 5.25 17.83 24.13
N PHE A 102 5.19 18.72 25.11
CA PHE A 102 6.18 19.80 25.27
C PHE A 102 7.57 19.24 25.59
N THR A 103 7.65 18.23 26.48
CA THR A 103 8.90 17.58 26.86
C THR A 103 9.57 16.92 25.65
N HIS A 104 8.82 16.15 24.86
CA HIS A 104 9.32 15.53 23.66
C HIS A 104 9.80 16.56 22.61
N LEU A 105 9.07 17.65 22.44
CA LEU A 105 9.48 18.72 21.53
C LEU A 105 10.84 19.31 21.93
N ILE A 106 11.02 19.67 23.20
CA ILE A 106 12.27 20.27 23.69
C ILE A 106 13.42 19.27 23.57
N CYS A 107 13.22 18.01 23.94
CA CYS A 107 14.25 16.98 23.83
C CYS A 107 14.67 16.74 22.37
N GLN A 108 13.70 16.62 21.45
CA GLN A 108 14.02 16.38 20.04
C GLN A 108 14.63 17.62 19.36
N TYR A 109 14.19 18.83 19.71
CA TYR A 109 14.81 20.06 19.26
C TYR A 109 16.28 20.12 19.71
N THR A 110 16.54 19.91 20.99
CA THR A 110 17.92 19.94 21.55
C THR A 110 18.77 18.80 21.01
N SER A 111 18.20 17.60 20.83
CA SER A 111 18.84 16.49 20.15
C SER A 111 19.37 16.88 18.77
N TYR A 112 18.51 17.52 17.96
CA TYR A 112 18.90 18.00 16.63
C TYR A 112 20.01 19.03 16.71
N LYS A 113 19.96 19.98 17.65
CA LYS A 113 20.96 21.06 17.80
C LYS A 113 22.31 20.52 18.29
N ARG A 114 22.30 19.60 19.24
CA ARG A 114 23.52 18.96 19.80
C ARG A 114 24.04 17.80 18.96
N ARG A 115 23.23 17.28 18.01
CA ARG A 115 23.50 16.00 17.35
C ARG A 115 23.59 14.82 18.32
N ASP A 116 22.84 14.90 19.39
CA ASP A 116 22.80 13.90 20.45
C ASP A 116 21.50 13.09 20.37
N LYS A 117 21.58 11.89 19.80
CA LYS A 117 20.42 10.99 19.65
C LYS A 117 19.90 10.44 20.98
N GLU A 118 20.70 10.43 22.03
CA GLU A 118 20.27 9.92 23.35
C GLU A 118 19.15 10.80 23.93
N LEU A 119 19.09 12.07 23.57
CA LEU A 119 18.00 12.97 23.96
C LEU A 119 16.65 12.58 23.35
N ILE A 120 16.62 11.80 22.26
CA ILE A 120 15.37 11.27 21.69
C ILE A 120 14.93 9.99 22.43
N ASN A 121 15.89 9.15 22.78
CA ASN A 121 15.64 7.80 23.30
C ASN A 121 15.52 7.74 24.83
N GLY A 122 15.92 8.80 25.51
CA GLY A 122 15.87 8.88 26.97
C GLY A 122 14.50 9.25 27.51
N SER A 123 14.14 8.75 28.69
CA SER A 123 12.98 9.22 29.45
C SER A 123 13.37 10.47 30.23
N TYR A 124 12.79 11.61 29.88
CA TYR A 124 13.05 12.87 30.54
C TYR A 124 11.78 13.40 31.20
N GLU A 125 11.93 13.75 32.48
CA GLU A 125 10.87 14.44 33.21
C GLU A 125 10.83 15.93 32.82
N PHE A 126 9.63 16.52 32.81
CA PHE A 126 9.44 17.93 32.48
C PHE A 126 10.31 18.85 33.35
N GLU A 127 10.48 18.51 34.64
CA GLU A 127 11.24 19.27 35.63
C GLU A 127 12.75 19.30 35.30
N ASN A 128 13.23 18.31 34.54
CA ASN A 128 14.64 18.19 34.14
C ASN A 128 14.96 18.98 32.87
N LEU A 129 13.96 19.54 32.17
CA LEU A 129 14.16 20.27 30.93
C LEU A 129 15.10 21.48 31.05
N LEU A 130 15.19 22.08 32.26
CA LEU A 130 16.13 23.17 32.54
C LEU A 130 17.60 22.78 32.23
N ASN A 131 17.95 21.51 32.44
CA ASN A 131 19.29 20.98 32.18
C ASN A 131 19.50 20.61 30.72
N ILE A 132 18.42 20.56 29.95
CA ILE A 132 18.42 20.15 28.53
C ILE A 132 18.40 21.38 27.62
N ILE A 133 17.69 22.44 27.99
CA ILE A 133 17.55 23.66 27.20
C ILE A 133 18.89 24.41 27.13
N ASP A 134 19.49 24.44 25.95
CA ASP A 134 20.74 25.19 25.69
C ASP A 134 20.48 26.62 25.21
N ASP A 135 19.40 26.83 24.49
CA ASP A 135 19.08 28.13 23.92
C ASP A 135 18.33 29.01 24.93
N PRO A 136 18.98 30.07 25.47
CA PRO A 136 18.36 30.93 26.47
C PRO A 136 17.05 31.58 25.98
N ARG A 137 16.86 31.70 24.65
CA ARG A 137 15.63 32.27 24.08
C ARG A 137 14.41 31.40 24.32
N LEU A 138 14.59 30.12 24.65
CA LEU A 138 13.50 29.18 24.95
C LEU A 138 13.12 29.17 26.42
N MET A 139 13.91 29.79 27.30
CA MET A 139 13.63 29.85 28.76
C MET A 139 12.25 30.45 29.08
N PRO A 140 11.80 31.58 28.47
CA PRO A 140 10.49 32.13 28.74
C PRO A 140 9.35 31.17 28.35
N LEU A 141 9.54 30.34 27.35
CA LEU A 141 8.55 29.34 26.92
C LEU A 141 8.40 28.24 28.00
N TYR A 142 9.53 27.73 28.51
CA TYR A 142 9.56 26.78 29.63
C TYR A 142 8.97 27.35 30.91
N GLU A 143 9.33 28.58 31.28
CA GLU A 143 8.83 29.25 32.51
C GLU A 143 7.31 29.42 32.44
N ASN A 144 6.76 29.84 31.29
CA ASN A 144 5.32 29.94 31.10
C ASN A 144 4.63 28.58 31.21
N MET A 145 5.21 27.52 30.61
CA MET A 145 4.68 26.16 30.73
C MET A 145 4.70 25.68 32.17
N SER A 146 5.82 25.88 32.88
CA SER A 146 6.00 25.55 34.31
C SER A 146 5.01 26.32 35.23
N LEU A 147 4.74 27.59 34.93
CA LEU A 147 3.77 28.38 35.67
C LEU A 147 2.34 27.81 35.54
N ASN A 148 1.92 27.46 34.31
CA ASN A 148 0.60 26.86 34.06
C ASN A 148 0.50 25.46 34.68
N PHE A 149 1.59 24.68 34.64
CA PHE A 149 1.67 23.36 35.28
C PHE A 149 1.44 23.48 36.80
N ARG A 150 2.14 24.41 37.49
CA ARG A 150 1.95 24.65 38.94
C ARG A 150 0.56 25.15 39.29
N LYS A 151 -0.12 25.86 38.38
CA LYS A 151 -1.49 26.35 38.57
C LYS A 151 -2.53 25.31 38.15
N GLU A 152 -2.12 24.17 37.68
CA GLU A 152 -3.00 23.16 37.07
C GLU A 152 -3.92 23.72 35.98
N ASP A 153 -3.45 24.74 35.24
CA ASP A 153 -4.18 25.29 34.11
C ASP A 153 -3.91 24.46 32.84
N TRP A 154 -4.59 23.34 32.72
CA TRP A 154 -4.40 22.41 31.62
C TRP A 154 -4.69 23.02 30.25
N LYS A 155 -5.68 23.91 30.15
CA LYS A 155 -5.99 24.63 28.92
C LYS A 155 -4.87 25.61 28.56
N GLY A 156 -4.30 26.29 29.55
CA GLY A 156 -3.13 27.14 29.39
C GLY A 156 -1.89 26.34 28.97
N MET A 157 -1.66 25.17 29.56
CA MET A 157 -0.58 24.27 29.21
C MET A 157 -0.69 23.84 27.75
N TRP A 158 -1.87 23.37 27.31
CA TRP A 158 -2.08 22.96 25.93
C TRP A 158 -1.90 24.12 24.92
N ARG A 159 -2.42 25.30 25.25
CA ARG A 159 -2.21 26.50 24.41
C ARG A 159 -0.74 26.81 24.21
N ILE A 160 0.11 26.58 25.22
CA ILE A 160 1.57 26.76 25.10
C ILE A 160 2.17 25.61 24.33
N ALA A 161 1.91 24.36 24.68
CA ALA A 161 2.48 23.17 24.08
C ALA A 161 2.18 23.08 22.58
N SER A 162 0.91 23.24 22.19
CA SER A 162 0.51 23.16 20.77
C SER A 162 1.14 24.24 19.89
N ARG A 163 1.44 25.42 20.44
CA ARG A 163 2.07 26.55 19.72
C ARG A 163 3.59 26.58 19.86
N ALA A 164 4.15 25.76 20.74
CA ALA A 164 5.58 25.77 21.02
C ALA A 164 6.44 25.52 19.76
N PRO A 165 6.10 24.58 18.84
CA PRO A 165 6.87 24.38 17.62
C PRO A 165 7.00 25.67 16.79
N ALA A 166 5.88 26.35 16.56
CA ALA A 166 5.89 27.60 15.79
C ALA A 166 6.56 28.75 16.54
N THR A 167 6.44 28.80 17.87
CA THR A 167 7.10 29.80 18.70
C THR A 167 8.62 29.62 18.64
N ILE A 168 9.10 28.38 18.76
CA ILE A 168 10.52 28.06 18.62
C ILE A 168 11.01 28.46 17.22
N GLY A 169 10.30 28.03 16.17
CA GLY A 169 10.65 28.38 14.80
C GLY A 169 10.76 29.88 14.55
N ARG A 170 9.84 30.68 15.10
CA ARG A 170 9.86 32.15 15.00
C ARG A 170 11.03 32.79 15.75
N ILE A 171 11.33 32.29 16.96
CA ILE A 171 12.42 32.81 17.79
C ILE A 171 13.78 32.50 17.16
N THR A 172 13.93 31.32 16.57
CA THR A 172 15.21 30.80 16.08
C THR A 172 15.44 31.04 14.60
N GLY A 173 14.38 31.34 13.83
CA GLY A 173 14.42 31.45 12.37
C GLY A 173 14.43 30.09 11.65
N GLU A 174 14.05 29.01 12.34
CA GLU A 174 14.07 27.64 11.84
C GLU A 174 12.66 27.16 11.48
N LYS A 175 12.53 26.08 10.74
CA LYS A 175 11.25 25.39 10.49
C LYS A 175 11.17 24.14 11.35
N ILE A 176 10.09 24.00 12.13
CA ILE A 176 9.85 22.79 12.92
C ILE A 176 8.80 21.95 12.19
N VAL A 177 9.24 20.91 11.47
CA VAL A 177 8.31 19.98 10.83
C VAL A 177 7.72 19.05 11.87
N GLN A 178 6.45 19.22 12.15
CA GLN A 178 5.72 18.39 13.11
C GLN A 178 5.18 17.15 12.40
N ILE A 179 5.60 15.97 12.83
CA ILE A 179 5.12 14.67 12.35
C ILE A 179 4.31 14.07 13.48
N ILE A 180 2.97 14.14 13.37
CA ILE A 180 2.05 13.67 14.41
C ILE A 180 1.36 12.39 13.92
N ASP A 181 1.71 11.28 14.54
CA ASP A 181 1.13 9.97 14.23
C ASP A 181 -0.09 9.68 15.12
N GLU A 182 -1.02 8.88 14.63
CA GLU A 182 -2.30 8.51 15.26
C GLU A 182 -3.13 9.76 15.68
N PHE A 183 -3.19 10.75 14.77
CA PHE A 183 -3.79 12.06 15.04
C PHE A 183 -5.29 11.99 15.38
N GLN A 184 -6.01 10.94 14.99
CA GLN A 184 -7.43 10.77 15.35
C GLN A 184 -7.63 10.65 16.87
N ASN A 185 -6.66 10.10 17.60
CA ASN A 185 -6.76 9.90 19.05
C ASN A 185 -6.85 11.22 19.82
N ILE A 186 -6.52 12.36 19.21
CA ILE A 186 -6.61 13.67 19.85
C ILE A 186 -8.03 14.03 20.30
N ASN A 187 -9.05 13.54 19.59
CA ASN A 187 -10.45 13.77 19.93
C ASN A 187 -11.08 12.65 20.76
N GLU A 188 -10.39 11.51 20.90
CA GLU A 188 -10.95 10.31 21.51
C GLU A 188 -10.34 10.00 22.87
N CYS A 189 -9.04 10.27 23.03
CA CYS A 189 -8.29 9.83 24.21
C CYS A 189 -7.84 10.98 25.13
N ILE A 190 -8.10 12.24 24.78
CA ILE A 190 -7.70 13.38 25.64
C ILE A 190 -8.86 13.81 26.52
N MET A 191 -8.66 13.69 27.84
CA MET A 191 -9.65 13.93 28.86
C MET A 191 -9.44 15.29 29.56
N ASP A 192 -10.53 15.91 29.95
CA ASP A 192 -10.51 17.07 30.81
C ASP A 192 -10.36 16.69 32.32
N LYS A 193 -10.52 17.66 33.21
CA LYS A 193 -10.43 17.45 34.67
C LYS A 193 -11.56 16.59 35.22
N ASP A 194 -12.69 16.56 34.55
CA ASP A 194 -13.87 15.79 34.94
C ASP A 194 -13.85 14.37 34.36
N LYS A 195 -12.74 14.01 33.67
CA LYS A 195 -12.54 12.75 32.95
C LYS A 195 -13.51 12.54 31.79
N GLU A 196 -13.96 13.63 31.20
CA GLU A 196 -14.75 13.62 29.98
C GLU A 196 -13.85 13.91 28.77
N THR A 197 -14.14 13.27 27.65
CA THR A 197 -13.44 13.54 26.39
C THR A 197 -13.66 14.98 25.96
N ILE A 198 -12.60 15.64 25.50
CA ILE A 198 -12.69 17.04 25.07
C ILE A 198 -13.19 17.08 23.63
N ASP A 199 -14.42 17.50 23.44
CA ASP A 199 -14.99 17.67 22.11
C ASP A 199 -14.15 18.61 21.23
N ASN A 200 -13.88 18.16 20.00
CA ASN A 200 -13.18 18.95 18.98
C ASN A 200 -11.79 19.46 19.41
N MET A 201 -11.04 18.66 20.14
CA MET A 201 -9.67 18.98 20.52
C MET A 201 -8.79 19.27 19.30
N SER A 202 -9.00 18.55 18.19
CA SER A 202 -8.35 18.80 16.90
C SER A 202 -8.57 20.22 16.37
N GLY A 203 -9.69 20.87 16.70
CA GLY A 203 -9.98 22.27 16.35
C GLY A 203 -8.94 23.26 16.90
N THR A 204 -8.24 22.91 17.96
CA THR A 204 -7.14 23.72 18.50
C THR A 204 -5.95 23.79 17.55
N TYR A 205 -5.78 22.77 16.68
CA TYR A 205 -4.77 22.77 15.63
C TYR A 205 -5.11 23.65 14.42
N MET A 206 -6.34 24.17 14.31
CA MET A 206 -6.72 25.04 13.21
C MET A 206 -5.78 26.26 13.08
N GLN A 207 -5.47 26.89 14.22
CA GLN A 207 -4.54 28.02 14.25
C GLN A 207 -3.08 27.59 14.06
N VAL A 208 -2.71 26.41 14.57
CA VAL A 208 -1.36 25.85 14.44
C VAL A 208 -1.09 25.49 12.97
N ALA A 209 -2.06 24.92 12.27
CA ALA A 209 -1.96 24.56 10.86
C ALA A 209 -1.77 25.76 9.90
N GLU A 210 -2.01 27.00 10.37
CA GLU A 210 -1.74 28.23 9.63
C GLU A 210 -0.33 28.78 9.86
N MET A 211 0.41 28.23 10.82
CA MET A 211 1.73 28.73 11.21
C MET A 211 2.81 28.17 10.26
N ARG A 212 3.39 29.04 9.47
CA ARG A 212 4.40 28.68 8.45
C ARG A 212 5.71 28.17 9.04
N GLU A 213 5.99 28.52 10.30
CA GLU A 213 7.19 28.10 11.02
C GLU A 213 7.13 26.64 11.49
N ALA A 214 5.91 26.07 11.54
CA ALA A 214 5.71 24.72 12.08
C ALA A 214 4.72 23.89 11.23
N PRO A 215 5.06 23.58 9.97
CA PRO A 215 4.22 22.78 9.10
C PRO A 215 3.95 21.39 9.68
N LEU A 216 2.75 20.87 9.40
CA LEU A 216 2.24 19.62 9.96
C LEU A 216 2.22 18.50 8.91
N ILE A 217 2.68 17.33 9.31
CA ILE A 217 2.38 16.05 8.68
C ILE A 217 1.61 15.24 9.72
N VAL A 218 0.33 14.97 9.48
CA VAL A 218 -0.46 14.14 10.37
C VAL A 218 -0.72 12.78 9.72
N SER A 219 -0.80 11.74 10.54
CA SER A 219 -1.22 10.43 10.06
C SER A 219 -2.18 9.76 11.03
N GLY A 220 -2.90 8.75 10.56
CA GLY A 220 -3.78 7.95 11.38
C GLY A 220 -4.07 6.61 10.76
N SER A 221 -4.31 5.64 11.61
CA SER A 221 -4.65 4.27 11.20
C SER A 221 -6.13 4.12 10.88
N GLU A 222 -6.98 4.99 11.40
CA GLU A 222 -8.41 5.04 11.13
C GLU A 222 -8.72 6.11 10.09
N VAL A 223 -8.67 5.70 8.82
CA VAL A 223 -8.77 6.62 7.66
C VAL A 223 -10.01 7.50 7.71
N HIS A 224 -11.16 6.91 8.05
CA HIS A 224 -12.42 7.66 8.11
C HIS A 224 -12.39 8.78 9.16
N TRP A 225 -11.91 8.48 10.37
CA TRP A 225 -11.83 9.45 11.46
C TRP A 225 -10.80 10.55 11.16
N LEU A 226 -9.62 10.17 10.66
CA LEU A 226 -8.62 11.16 10.24
C LEU A 226 -9.17 12.10 9.17
N LEU A 227 -9.82 11.57 8.15
CA LEU A 227 -10.42 12.38 7.09
C LEU A 227 -11.55 13.29 7.60
N LYS A 228 -12.34 12.84 8.57
CA LYS A 228 -13.37 13.67 9.21
C LYS A 228 -12.75 14.87 9.90
N ILE A 229 -11.67 14.65 10.68
CA ILE A 229 -10.92 15.72 11.35
C ILE A 229 -10.32 16.67 10.33
N VAL A 230 -9.59 16.14 9.33
CA VAL A 230 -8.91 16.94 8.30
C VAL A 230 -9.89 17.79 7.49
N ARG A 231 -11.07 17.26 7.15
CA ARG A 231 -12.13 18.01 6.47
C ARG A 231 -12.70 19.14 7.35
N SER A 232 -12.81 18.95 8.66
CA SER A 232 -13.25 20.00 9.58
C SER A 232 -12.26 21.17 9.66
N LEU A 233 -10.98 20.92 9.34
CA LEU A 233 -9.92 21.92 9.29
C LEU A 233 -9.85 22.68 7.93
N THR A 234 -10.90 22.60 7.12
CA THR A 234 -11.21 23.38 5.92
C THR A 234 -10.00 23.76 5.03
N GLY A 235 -9.56 22.83 4.19
CA GLY A 235 -8.58 23.11 3.14
C GLY A 235 -7.14 23.39 3.60
N ARG A 236 -6.83 23.23 4.87
CA ARG A 236 -5.48 23.43 5.43
C ARG A 236 -4.57 22.24 5.25
N PHE A 237 -5.13 21.09 4.91
CA PHE A 237 -4.39 19.86 4.68
C PHE A 237 -4.62 19.35 3.26
N GLN A 238 -3.56 18.91 2.64
CA GLN A 238 -3.63 18.03 1.48
C GLN A 238 -3.57 16.57 1.94
N THR A 239 -4.37 15.71 1.31
CA THR A 239 -4.39 14.28 1.65
C THR A 239 -3.43 13.54 0.76
N TYR A 240 -2.48 12.82 1.35
CA TYR A 240 -1.57 11.92 0.68
C TYR A 240 -1.92 10.46 1.01
N SER A 241 -2.26 9.68 -0.01
CA SER A 241 -2.64 8.27 0.19
C SER A 241 -1.44 7.36 0.05
N LEU A 242 -1.07 6.67 1.13
CA LEU A 242 0.01 5.70 1.11
C LEU A 242 -0.52 4.35 0.62
N SER A 243 -0.19 4.00 -0.61
CA SER A 243 -0.61 2.77 -1.28
C SER A 243 0.32 1.57 -0.99
N ASN A 244 0.02 0.42 -1.59
CA ASN A 244 0.96 -0.71 -1.63
C ASN A 244 2.24 -0.34 -2.38
N LEU A 245 3.33 -1.07 -2.13
CA LEU A 245 4.58 -0.88 -2.87
C LEU A 245 4.38 -1.18 -4.36
N PRO A 246 4.92 -0.35 -5.27
CA PRO A 246 5.00 -0.67 -6.68
C PRO A 246 5.73 -1.99 -6.91
N LYS A 247 5.48 -2.63 -8.05
CA LYS A 247 5.98 -3.98 -8.33
C LYS A 247 7.51 -4.13 -8.20
N ASN A 248 8.26 -3.15 -8.66
CA ASN A 248 9.72 -3.13 -8.54
C ASN A 248 10.18 -3.03 -7.09
N GLU A 249 9.60 -2.11 -6.31
CA GLU A 249 9.91 -1.93 -4.89
C GLU A 249 9.45 -3.12 -4.03
N ALA A 250 8.29 -3.68 -4.36
CA ALA A 250 7.83 -4.91 -3.72
C ALA A 250 8.82 -6.08 -3.93
N LYS A 251 9.45 -6.19 -5.10
CA LYS A 251 10.49 -7.19 -5.36
C LYS A 251 11.79 -6.90 -4.61
N GLU A 252 12.16 -5.63 -4.49
CA GLU A 252 13.29 -5.22 -3.65
C GLU A 252 13.03 -5.59 -2.18
N ALA A 253 11.80 -5.36 -1.67
CA ALA A 253 11.40 -5.78 -0.33
C ALA A 253 11.45 -7.30 -0.15
N VAL A 254 10.97 -8.05 -1.14
CA VAL A 254 11.06 -9.53 -1.16
C VAL A 254 12.52 -9.99 -1.07
N ASP A 255 13.45 -9.33 -1.79
CA ASP A 255 14.89 -9.65 -1.69
C ASP A 255 15.45 -9.34 -0.31
N ALA A 256 15.13 -8.19 0.26
CA ALA A 256 15.59 -7.81 1.60
C ALA A 256 15.14 -8.82 2.65
N TYR A 257 13.84 -9.18 2.67
CA TYR A 257 13.32 -10.18 3.59
C TYR A 257 13.87 -11.59 3.34
N ALA A 258 14.06 -11.99 2.06
CA ALA A 258 14.64 -13.28 1.71
C ALA A 258 16.08 -13.40 2.23
N ASN A 259 16.90 -12.37 2.04
CA ASN A 259 18.28 -12.31 2.53
C ASN A 259 18.31 -12.35 4.06
N PHE A 260 17.52 -11.52 4.73
CA PHE A 260 17.44 -11.46 6.18
C PHE A 260 17.04 -12.81 6.79
N MET A 261 16.00 -13.44 6.25
CA MET A 261 15.50 -14.74 6.74
C MET A 261 16.25 -15.94 6.16
N ARG A 262 17.23 -15.72 5.29
CA ARG A 262 18.00 -16.76 4.58
C ARG A 262 17.09 -17.73 3.83
N THR A 263 16.05 -17.19 3.20
CA THR A 263 15.07 -17.96 2.40
C THR A 263 15.55 -18.01 0.96
N LYS A 264 15.67 -19.20 0.39
CA LYS A 264 16.01 -19.36 -1.05
C LYS A 264 14.89 -18.83 -1.92
N ILE A 265 15.24 -17.99 -2.90
CA ILE A 265 14.28 -17.37 -3.79
C ILE A 265 14.84 -17.28 -5.22
N ASN A 266 13.97 -17.32 -6.21
CA ASN A 266 14.30 -17.07 -7.61
C ASN A 266 13.37 -16.00 -8.20
N GLN A 267 13.64 -15.55 -9.42
CA GLN A 267 12.87 -14.50 -10.06
C GLN A 267 11.39 -14.83 -10.21
N GLN A 268 11.07 -16.12 -10.45
CA GLN A 268 9.69 -16.57 -10.57
C GLN A 268 8.94 -16.51 -9.22
N ALA A 269 9.61 -16.86 -8.12
CA ALA A 269 9.03 -16.75 -6.79
C ALA A 269 8.71 -15.30 -6.42
N LYS A 270 9.58 -14.33 -6.80
CA LYS A 270 9.30 -12.90 -6.59
C LYS A 270 8.03 -12.45 -7.32
N GLU A 271 7.83 -12.90 -8.57
CA GLU A 271 6.60 -12.61 -9.31
C GLU A 271 5.37 -13.15 -8.58
N LYS A 272 5.42 -14.39 -8.12
CA LYS A 272 4.30 -15.01 -7.39
C LYS A 272 4.01 -14.37 -6.06
N ILE A 273 5.03 -14.01 -5.31
CA ILE A 273 4.85 -13.30 -4.04
C ILE A 273 4.19 -11.95 -4.33
N TRP A 274 4.62 -11.23 -5.37
CA TRP A 274 3.94 -10.00 -5.77
C TRP A 274 2.49 -10.24 -6.20
N GLU A 275 2.20 -11.29 -6.98
CA GLU A 275 0.85 -11.67 -7.39
C GLU A 275 -0.08 -11.96 -6.18
N LEU A 276 0.44 -12.58 -5.13
CA LEU A 276 -0.30 -12.89 -3.90
C LEU A 276 -0.47 -11.66 -3.00
N THR A 277 0.58 -10.87 -2.87
CA THR A 277 0.61 -9.77 -1.90
C THR A 277 0.20 -8.42 -2.49
N GLN A 278 0.23 -8.28 -3.81
CA GLN A 278 0.00 -7.01 -4.52
C GLN A 278 0.86 -5.86 -3.96
N GLY A 279 2.05 -6.19 -3.47
CA GLY A 279 2.98 -5.22 -2.88
C GLY A 279 2.61 -4.75 -1.47
N ASP A 280 1.70 -5.42 -0.79
CA ASP A 280 1.36 -5.09 0.59
C ASP A 280 2.54 -5.41 1.53
N PRO A 281 3.11 -4.41 2.25
CA PRO A 281 4.26 -4.62 3.12
C PRO A 281 4.02 -5.64 4.23
N LEU A 282 2.79 -5.65 4.81
CA LEU A 282 2.43 -6.62 5.84
C LEU A 282 2.46 -8.04 5.29
N TYR A 283 1.88 -8.26 4.10
CA TYR A 283 1.80 -9.60 3.53
C TYR A 283 3.17 -10.11 3.10
N ILE A 284 4.02 -9.23 2.56
CA ILE A 284 5.41 -9.58 2.23
C ILE A 284 6.15 -10.00 3.50
N LYS A 285 6.13 -9.18 4.56
CA LYS A 285 6.73 -9.48 5.85
C LYS A 285 6.22 -10.80 6.41
N ALA A 286 4.89 -10.98 6.45
CA ALA A 286 4.25 -12.17 7.01
C ALA A 286 4.71 -13.45 6.32
N LEU A 287 4.85 -13.47 4.99
CA LEU A 287 5.34 -14.65 4.27
C LEU A 287 6.75 -15.07 4.70
N PHE A 288 7.68 -14.13 4.84
CA PHE A 288 9.06 -14.44 5.17
C PHE A 288 9.26 -14.73 6.65
N MET A 289 8.60 -13.99 7.55
CA MET A 289 8.70 -14.16 9.00
C MET A 289 7.76 -15.24 9.54
N SER A 290 6.97 -15.87 8.67
CA SER A 290 6.03 -16.91 9.01
C SER A 290 6.70 -18.09 9.75
N ARG A 291 6.08 -18.50 10.88
CA ARG A 291 6.45 -19.75 11.56
C ARG A 291 6.23 -20.99 10.69
N PHE A 292 5.49 -20.86 9.61
CA PHE A 292 5.20 -21.94 8.66
C PHE A 292 6.23 -22.02 7.53
N ASN A 293 7.11 -21.03 7.36
CA ASN A 293 8.22 -21.03 6.40
C ASN A 293 9.41 -21.86 6.91
N ARG A 294 9.16 -23.14 7.26
CA ARG A 294 10.16 -24.03 7.84
C ARG A 294 11.25 -24.41 6.85
N ASN A 295 10.88 -24.61 5.59
CA ASN A 295 11.82 -25.04 4.55
C ASN A 295 12.75 -23.92 4.07
N LYS A 296 12.40 -22.67 4.32
CA LYS A 296 13.14 -21.48 3.84
C LYS A 296 13.53 -21.58 2.36
N ASP A 297 12.61 -22.07 1.54
CA ASP A 297 12.80 -22.30 0.12
C ASP A 297 11.52 -21.96 -0.66
N TYR A 298 11.52 -20.82 -1.33
CA TYR A 298 10.43 -20.34 -2.19
C TYR A 298 10.73 -20.54 -3.68
N THR A 299 11.78 -21.29 -4.03
CA THR A 299 12.02 -21.68 -5.43
C THR A 299 10.93 -22.65 -5.93
N LEU A 300 10.26 -23.34 -5.01
CA LEU A 300 9.13 -24.22 -5.27
C LEU A 300 7.82 -23.48 -4.97
N ASP A 301 6.95 -23.40 -5.96
CA ASP A 301 5.65 -22.76 -5.88
C ASP A 301 4.79 -23.27 -4.72
N GLU A 302 4.84 -24.56 -4.50
CA GLU A 302 4.05 -25.23 -3.47
C GLU A 302 4.41 -24.75 -2.06
N ASN A 303 5.68 -24.41 -1.82
CA ASN A 303 6.10 -23.85 -0.54
C ASN A 303 5.50 -22.46 -0.30
N ILE A 304 5.46 -21.61 -1.32
CA ILE A 304 4.83 -20.29 -1.24
C ILE A 304 3.33 -20.44 -0.96
N ILE A 305 2.65 -21.30 -1.72
CA ILE A 305 1.21 -21.59 -1.56
C ILE A 305 0.92 -22.08 -0.15
N ASN A 306 1.70 -23.03 0.36
CA ASN A 306 1.51 -23.61 1.68
C ASN A 306 1.67 -22.57 2.79
N VAL A 307 2.71 -21.72 2.71
CA VAL A 307 2.93 -20.68 3.70
C VAL A 307 1.81 -19.64 3.64
N TYR A 308 1.46 -19.16 2.44
CA TYR A 308 0.41 -18.18 2.27
C TYR A 308 -0.96 -18.69 2.74
N GLU A 309 -1.32 -19.95 2.42
CA GLU A 309 -2.54 -20.59 2.91
C GLU A 309 -2.58 -20.60 4.44
N LYS A 310 -1.45 -20.94 5.09
CA LYS A 310 -1.35 -20.92 6.56
C LYS A 310 -1.46 -19.51 7.12
N GLU A 311 -0.84 -18.52 6.49
CA GLU A 311 -0.92 -17.13 6.94
C GLU A 311 -2.36 -16.58 6.87
N ILE A 312 -3.12 -16.89 5.83
CA ILE A 312 -4.52 -16.42 5.71
C ILE A 312 -5.53 -17.28 6.48
N THR A 313 -5.12 -18.40 7.08
CA THR A 313 -6.02 -19.26 7.87
C THR A 313 -5.74 -19.25 9.36
N GLN A 314 -4.52 -18.97 9.79
CA GLN A 314 -4.10 -19.03 11.20
C GLN A 314 -2.80 -18.27 11.52
N GLY A 315 -2.28 -17.46 10.59
CA GLY A 315 -1.06 -16.68 10.76
C GLY A 315 -1.31 -15.21 11.07
N GLU A 316 -0.28 -14.35 10.86
CA GLU A 316 -0.36 -12.91 11.12
C GLU A 316 -1.39 -12.20 10.24
N ILE A 317 -1.50 -12.61 8.97
CA ILE A 317 -2.49 -12.06 8.03
C ILE A 317 -3.91 -12.35 8.52
N TYR A 318 -4.18 -13.59 8.92
CA TYR A 318 -5.47 -13.99 9.48
C TYR A 318 -5.80 -13.19 10.74
N ALA A 319 -4.87 -13.13 11.69
CA ALA A 319 -5.09 -12.43 12.96
C ALA A 319 -5.39 -10.94 12.73
N THR A 320 -4.68 -10.30 11.82
CA THR A 320 -4.89 -8.88 11.46
C THR A 320 -6.30 -8.63 10.94
N TRP A 321 -6.76 -9.43 9.96
CA TRP A 321 -8.10 -9.25 9.40
C TRP A 321 -9.21 -9.62 10.38
N MET A 322 -8.95 -10.64 11.23
CA MET A 322 -9.90 -10.98 12.30
C MET A 322 -10.07 -9.84 13.30
N GLU A 323 -8.98 -9.18 13.70
CA GLU A 323 -9.03 -8.01 14.56
C GLU A 323 -9.93 -6.91 13.96
N TYR A 324 -9.72 -6.54 12.68
CA TYR A 324 -10.56 -5.54 12.01
C TYR A 324 -12.03 -5.94 11.95
N MET A 325 -12.29 -7.18 11.54
CA MET A 325 -13.66 -7.66 11.40
C MET A 325 -14.38 -7.74 12.75
N LEU A 326 -13.71 -8.21 13.80
CA LEU A 326 -14.33 -8.34 15.14
C LEU A 326 -14.62 -6.98 15.73
N ASN A 327 -13.66 -6.07 15.73
CA ASN A 327 -13.84 -4.71 16.25
C ASN A 327 -15.00 -3.98 15.55
N THR A 328 -15.09 -4.11 14.22
CA THR A 328 -16.16 -3.48 13.45
C THR A 328 -17.50 -4.17 13.68
N PHE A 329 -17.55 -5.51 13.69
CA PHE A 329 -18.80 -6.24 13.86
C PHE A 329 -19.38 -6.14 15.26
N ASP A 330 -18.57 -5.84 16.27
CA ASP A 330 -19.08 -5.62 17.64
C ASP A 330 -19.87 -4.31 17.74
N SER A 331 -19.58 -3.33 16.90
CA SER A 331 -20.30 -2.03 16.84
C SER A 331 -21.56 -2.06 15.95
N VAL A 332 -21.77 -3.12 15.14
CA VAL A 332 -22.91 -3.24 14.20
C VAL A 332 -23.58 -4.61 14.30
N ASN A 333 -24.76 -4.77 13.65
CA ASN A 333 -25.41 -6.08 13.59
C ASN A 333 -24.55 -7.09 12.80
N LYS A 334 -23.92 -8.03 13.52
CA LYS A 334 -22.97 -9.01 12.99
C LYS A 334 -23.49 -9.78 11.78
N THR A 335 -24.74 -10.27 11.84
CA THR A 335 -25.31 -11.15 10.80
C THR A 335 -25.54 -10.42 9.49
N ASN A 336 -26.16 -9.24 9.53
CA ASN A 336 -26.45 -8.49 8.31
C ASN A 336 -25.20 -7.86 7.70
N SER A 337 -24.25 -7.40 8.53
CA SER A 337 -22.97 -6.88 8.06
C SER A 337 -22.18 -7.93 7.29
N LYS A 338 -22.12 -9.17 7.77
CA LYS A 338 -21.49 -10.28 7.05
C LYS A 338 -22.16 -10.58 5.71
N LYS A 339 -23.51 -10.51 5.65
CA LYS A 339 -24.27 -10.69 4.39
C LYS A 339 -23.98 -9.58 3.39
N ILE A 340 -23.94 -8.34 3.84
CA ILE A 340 -23.60 -7.17 2.99
C ILE A 340 -22.21 -7.35 2.40
N MET A 341 -21.22 -7.70 3.22
CA MET A 341 -19.85 -7.91 2.75
C MET A 341 -19.76 -9.04 1.74
N LEU A 342 -20.38 -10.19 2.01
CA LEU A 342 -20.34 -11.32 1.07
C LEU A 342 -21.03 -10.99 -0.26
N TYR A 343 -22.15 -10.26 -0.20
CA TYR A 343 -22.84 -9.77 -1.37
C TYR A 343 -21.95 -8.87 -2.23
N LEU A 344 -21.29 -7.88 -1.61
CA LEU A 344 -20.39 -6.98 -2.33
C LEU A 344 -19.15 -7.70 -2.90
N PHE A 345 -18.61 -8.70 -2.20
CA PHE A 345 -17.57 -9.57 -2.75
C PHE A 345 -18.03 -10.35 -3.98
N ASN A 346 -19.25 -10.85 -3.96
CA ASN A 346 -19.82 -11.62 -5.09
C ASN A 346 -20.10 -10.74 -6.29
N GLU A 347 -20.65 -9.55 -6.07
CA GLU A 347 -20.96 -8.58 -7.14
C GLU A 347 -19.70 -8.00 -7.79
N GLY A 348 -18.66 -7.73 -7.00
CA GLY A 348 -17.36 -7.21 -7.48
C GLY A 348 -17.44 -5.80 -8.10
N LYS A 349 -18.56 -5.09 -7.91
CA LYS A 349 -18.82 -3.73 -8.40
C LYS A 349 -19.50 -2.90 -7.31
N GLU A 350 -19.55 -1.59 -7.55
CA GLU A 350 -20.23 -0.66 -6.67
C GLU A 350 -21.75 -0.89 -6.66
N LYS A 351 -22.36 -0.68 -5.50
CA LYS A 351 -23.79 -0.80 -5.27
C LYS A 351 -24.30 0.38 -4.45
N THR A 352 -25.44 0.88 -4.82
CA THR A 352 -26.13 1.87 -4.03
C THR A 352 -26.71 1.26 -2.75
N ARG A 353 -26.90 2.09 -1.73
CA ARG A 353 -27.55 1.69 -0.48
C ARG A 353 -28.93 1.03 -0.73
N ALA A 354 -29.72 1.61 -1.63
CA ALA A 354 -31.04 1.09 -1.99
C ALA A 354 -30.98 -0.31 -2.62
N GLU A 355 -30.01 -0.55 -3.52
CA GLU A 355 -29.78 -1.88 -4.09
C GLU A 355 -29.39 -2.90 -3.02
N ILE A 356 -28.48 -2.55 -2.11
CA ILE A 356 -28.06 -3.44 -1.02
C ILE A 356 -29.24 -3.86 -0.14
N ILE A 357 -30.07 -2.88 0.27
CA ILE A 357 -31.27 -3.16 1.09
C ILE A 357 -32.23 -4.08 0.35
N LYS A 358 -32.52 -3.76 -0.91
CA LYS A 358 -33.49 -4.48 -1.75
C LYS A 358 -33.03 -5.91 -2.04
N ASP A 359 -31.80 -6.07 -2.52
CA ASP A 359 -31.29 -7.36 -2.99
C ASP A 359 -31.09 -8.34 -1.83
N LEU A 360 -30.68 -7.84 -0.67
CA LEU A 360 -30.52 -8.64 0.54
C LEU A 360 -31.77 -8.71 1.41
N LYS A 361 -32.85 -8.02 1.05
CA LYS A 361 -34.11 -7.92 1.81
C LYS A 361 -33.86 -7.56 3.28
N LEU A 362 -33.01 -6.54 3.51
CA LEU A 362 -32.66 -6.13 4.86
C LEU A 362 -33.83 -5.39 5.52
N PRO A 363 -34.09 -5.65 6.81
CA PRO A 363 -35.17 -4.98 7.56
C PRO A 363 -34.70 -3.61 8.06
N TYR A 364 -34.08 -2.80 7.22
CA TYR A 364 -33.52 -1.50 7.57
C TYR A 364 -34.26 -0.38 6.86
N THR A 365 -34.47 0.72 7.58
CA THR A 365 -34.73 2.02 6.97
C THR A 365 -33.48 2.50 6.22
N ASP A 366 -33.66 3.50 5.37
CA ASP A 366 -32.55 4.08 4.62
C ASP A 366 -31.47 4.67 5.54
N GLN A 367 -31.89 5.35 6.63
CA GLN A 367 -30.99 5.92 7.63
C GLN A 367 -30.21 4.84 8.40
N GLU A 368 -30.91 3.80 8.89
CA GLU A 368 -30.24 2.69 9.59
C GLU A 368 -29.21 1.97 8.73
N ALA A 369 -29.51 1.81 7.44
CA ALA A 369 -28.57 1.22 6.50
C ALA A 369 -27.35 2.11 6.30
N GLU A 370 -27.55 3.43 6.19
CA GLU A 370 -26.45 4.40 6.10
C GLU A 370 -25.51 4.33 7.30
N GLU A 371 -26.08 4.35 8.51
CA GLU A 371 -25.31 4.25 9.75
C GLU A 371 -24.46 2.98 9.79
N LYS A 372 -25.03 1.83 9.40
CA LYS A 372 -24.31 0.55 9.39
C LYS A 372 -23.24 0.47 8.30
N LEU A 373 -23.52 0.97 7.10
CA LEU A 373 -22.55 1.02 6.01
C LEU A 373 -21.40 1.98 6.36
N ASN A 374 -21.70 3.11 6.97
CA ASN A 374 -20.68 4.05 7.44
C ASN A 374 -19.81 3.44 8.57
N ALA A 375 -20.38 2.64 9.46
CA ALA A 375 -19.61 1.92 10.46
C ALA A 375 -18.67 0.86 9.83
N LEU A 376 -19.11 0.17 8.76
CA LEU A 376 -18.24 -0.75 8.02
C LEU A 376 -17.12 -0.01 7.27
N ILE A 377 -17.39 1.20 6.77
CA ILE A 377 -16.36 2.07 6.18
C ILE A 377 -15.38 2.54 7.25
N ALA A 378 -15.87 2.96 8.42
CA ALA A 378 -15.03 3.38 9.55
C ALA A 378 -14.10 2.25 10.02
N GLY A 379 -14.54 0.99 9.93
CA GLY A 379 -13.72 -0.18 10.21
C GLY A 379 -12.83 -0.66 9.05
N ASP A 380 -12.68 0.12 7.98
CA ASP A 380 -11.87 -0.22 6.80
C ASP A 380 -12.30 -1.51 6.06
N LEU A 381 -13.52 -1.99 6.31
CA LEU A 381 -14.06 -3.20 5.67
C LEU A 381 -14.75 -2.89 4.33
N LEU A 382 -15.35 -1.71 4.20
CA LEU A 382 -15.92 -1.18 2.97
C LEU A 382 -15.20 0.11 2.56
N SER A 383 -15.44 0.52 1.33
CA SER A 383 -15.01 1.81 0.79
C SER A 383 -16.21 2.55 0.20
N GLN A 384 -16.17 3.88 0.23
CA GLN A 384 -17.08 4.71 -0.53
C GLN A 384 -16.82 4.49 -2.02
N GLY A 385 -17.89 4.42 -2.82
CA GLY A 385 -17.82 4.37 -4.26
C GLY A 385 -17.58 5.75 -4.90
N GLU A 386 -17.84 5.85 -6.20
CA GLU A 386 -17.68 7.11 -6.94
C GLU A 386 -18.66 8.20 -6.46
N SER A 387 -19.85 7.82 -6.02
CA SER A 387 -20.80 8.75 -5.40
C SER A 387 -20.92 8.54 -3.90
N ALA A 388 -21.49 9.53 -3.21
CA ALA A 388 -21.75 9.45 -1.77
C ALA A 388 -22.77 8.36 -1.38
N TYR A 389 -23.51 7.84 -2.35
CA TYR A 389 -24.52 6.80 -2.15
C TYR A 389 -24.08 5.41 -2.59
N ASP A 390 -22.89 5.30 -3.18
CA ASP A 390 -22.34 4.05 -3.68
C ASP A 390 -21.33 3.48 -2.69
N TYR A 391 -21.39 2.17 -2.52
CA TYR A 391 -20.54 1.40 -1.60
C TYR A 391 -19.88 0.27 -2.35
N THR A 392 -18.61 0.05 -2.05
CA THR A 392 -17.84 -1.06 -2.61
C THR A 392 -17.04 -1.76 -1.52
N ILE A 393 -16.70 -3.01 -1.79
CA ILE A 393 -15.80 -3.74 -0.88
C ILE A 393 -14.36 -3.25 -1.07
N THR A 394 -13.61 -3.20 0.00
CA THR A 394 -12.18 -2.94 -0.09
C THR A 394 -11.51 -3.97 -1.01
N ARG A 395 -10.93 -3.49 -2.11
CA ARG A 395 -10.33 -4.34 -3.17
C ARG A 395 -9.01 -4.98 -2.70
N ASP A 396 -9.14 -5.99 -1.87
CA ASP A 396 -8.01 -6.76 -1.37
C ASP A 396 -8.38 -8.25 -1.41
N LYS A 397 -7.75 -8.99 -2.32
CA LYS A 397 -8.07 -10.40 -2.52
C LYS A 397 -7.71 -11.27 -1.32
N THR A 398 -6.67 -10.89 -0.58
CA THR A 398 -6.26 -11.57 0.66
C THR A 398 -7.33 -11.42 1.73
N TYR A 399 -7.84 -10.19 1.89
CA TYR A 399 -8.97 -9.91 2.78
C TYR A 399 -10.21 -10.74 2.41
N GLU A 400 -10.58 -10.75 1.12
CA GLU A 400 -11.69 -11.58 0.64
C GLU A 400 -11.53 -13.05 1.01
N LEU A 401 -10.34 -13.62 0.82
CA LEU A 401 -10.07 -15.02 1.15
C LEU A 401 -10.19 -15.31 2.65
N VAL A 402 -9.67 -14.41 3.50
CA VAL A 402 -9.82 -14.54 4.95
C VAL A 402 -11.30 -14.48 5.33
N PHE A 403 -12.03 -13.47 4.82
CA PHE A 403 -13.46 -13.30 5.11
C PHE A 403 -14.27 -14.53 4.69
N ARG A 404 -14.09 -15.01 3.45
CA ARG A 404 -14.80 -16.19 2.93
C ARG A 404 -14.49 -17.44 3.74
N ARG A 405 -13.23 -17.63 4.11
CA ARG A 405 -12.82 -18.77 4.94
C ARG A 405 -13.54 -18.79 6.30
N VAL A 406 -13.70 -17.63 6.90
CA VAL A 406 -14.29 -17.50 8.24
C VAL A 406 -15.83 -17.56 8.20
N TYR A 407 -16.46 -16.82 7.31
CA TYR A 407 -17.89 -16.54 7.40
C TYR A 407 -18.76 -17.14 6.30
N GLN A 408 -18.20 -17.53 5.15
CA GLN A 408 -19.04 -18.02 4.03
C GLN A 408 -19.84 -19.27 4.38
N LYS A 409 -19.28 -20.17 5.18
CA LYS A 409 -20.02 -21.37 5.65
C LYS A 409 -21.23 -20.99 6.51
N GLU A 410 -21.08 -19.97 7.36
CA GLU A 410 -22.17 -19.47 8.22
C GLU A 410 -23.32 -18.86 7.38
N ILE A 411 -22.99 -18.18 6.31
CA ILE A 411 -23.96 -17.41 5.50
C ILE A 411 -24.60 -18.29 4.41
N GLU A 412 -23.83 -19.08 3.69
CA GLU A 412 -24.24 -19.82 2.49
C GLU A 412 -24.16 -21.36 2.66
N HIS A 413 -23.74 -21.86 3.82
CA HIS A 413 -23.47 -23.28 4.07
C HIS A 413 -22.42 -23.91 3.13
N PHE A 414 -21.59 -23.07 2.50
CA PHE A 414 -20.55 -23.47 1.57
C PHE A 414 -19.16 -23.21 2.14
N VAL A 415 -18.25 -24.17 1.96
CA VAL A 415 -16.84 -24.03 2.36
C VAL A 415 -15.99 -23.82 1.11
N PRO A 416 -15.38 -22.64 0.93
CA PRO A 416 -14.54 -22.38 -0.25
C PRO A 416 -13.26 -23.20 -0.20
N ASP A 417 -12.82 -23.68 -1.37
CA ASP A 417 -11.48 -24.26 -1.54
C ASP A 417 -10.45 -23.12 -1.68
N ILE A 418 -9.94 -22.67 -0.53
CA ILE A 418 -8.98 -21.59 -0.43
C ILE A 418 -7.72 -21.88 -1.27
N ARG A 419 -7.27 -23.12 -1.31
CA ARG A 419 -6.09 -23.51 -2.07
C ARG A 419 -6.30 -23.40 -3.58
N ALA A 420 -7.48 -23.76 -4.06
CA ALA A 420 -7.85 -23.54 -5.46
C ALA A 420 -7.90 -22.06 -5.81
N GLU A 421 -8.45 -21.22 -4.92
CA GLU A 421 -8.48 -19.75 -5.13
C GLU A 421 -7.07 -19.14 -5.15
N ILE A 422 -6.17 -19.54 -4.25
CA ILE A 422 -4.77 -19.11 -4.27
C ILE A 422 -4.10 -19.49 -5.60
N ARG A 423 -4.31 -20.72 -6.08
CA ARG A 423 -3.78 -21.16 -7.38
C ARG A 423 -4.33 -20.34 -8.53
N LYS A 424 -5.60 -19.94 -8.48
CA LYS A 424 -6.18 -19.02 -9.48
C LYS A 424 -5.56 -17.63 -9.43
N MET A 425 -5.24 -17.09 -8.25
CA MET A 425 -4.56 -15.80 -8.13
C MET A 425 -3.21 -15.81 -8.84
N ILE A 426 -2.40 -16.84 -8.58
CA ILE A 426 -1.10 -17.03 -9.24
C ILE A 426 -1.25 -17.30 -10.75
N GLY A 427 -2.32 -17.95 -11.18
CA GLY A 427 -2.57 -18.31 -12.58
C GLY A 427 -3.17 -17.19 -13.44
N ARG A 428 -3.91 -16.23 -12.83
CA ARG A 428 -4.57 -15.13 -13.56
C ARG A 428 -3.59 -14.24 -14.32
N ASP A 429 -2.44 -13.96 -13.73
CA ASP A 429 -1.44 -13.12 -14.40
C ASP A 429 -0.81 -13.84 -15.61
N ASN A 430 -0.68 -15.16 -15.57
CA ASN A 430 -0.25 -15.93 -16.73
C ASN A 430 -1.28 -15.91 -17.88
N TYR A 431 -2.56 -15.94 -17.56
CA TYR A 431 -3.64 -15.80 -18.56
C TYR A 431 -3.68 -14.37 -19.14
N THR A 432 -3.56 -13.34 -18.28
CA THR A 432 -3.53 -11.93 -18.71
C THR A 432 -2.25 -11.62 -19.53
N LYS A 433 -1.10 -12.15 -19.10
CA LYS A 433 0.16 -12.05 -19.87
C LYS A 433 0.11 -12.81 -21.19
N GLY A 434 -0.60 -13.94 -21.23
CA GLY A 434 -0.88 -14.68 -22.47
C GLY A 434 -1.66 -13.81 -23.44
N LYS A 435 -2.80 -13.27 -23.01
CA LYS A 435 -3.62 -12.36 -23.83
C LYS A 435 -2.88 -11.09 -24.26
N PHE A 436 -2.05 -10.54 -23.39
CA PHE A 436 -1.24 -9.37 -23.72
C PHE A 436 -0.16 -9.68 -24.75
N ALA A 437 0.44 -10.87 -24.70
CA ALA A 437 1.38 -11.32 -25.73
C ALA A 437 0.66 -11.54 -27.07
N GLU A 438 -0.52 -12.18 -27.07
CA GLU A 438 -1.38 -12.30 -28.25
C GLU A 438 -1.71 -10.92 -28.84
N PHE A 439 -2.12 -9.97 -27.98
CA PHE A 439 -2.43 -8.59 -28.37
C PHE A 439 -1.22 -7.88 -29.00
N LEU A 440 -0.04 -7.93 -28.37
CA LEU A 440 1.17 -7.28 -28.89
C LEU A 440 1.61 -7.85 -30.25
N ILE A 441 1.56 -9.17 -30.40
CA ILE A 441 1.89 -9.83 -31.66
C ILE A 441 0.89 -9.43 -32.74
N ARG A 442 -0.40 -9.42 -32.43
CA ARG A 442 -1.46 -8.97 -33.33
C ARG A 442 -1.26 -7.51 -33.77
N GLU A 443 -1.01 -6.60 -32.83
CA GLU A 443 -0.80 -5.17 -33.16
C GLU A 443 0.43 -4.96 -34.05
N LYS A 444 1.49 -5.71 -33.82
CA LYS A 444 2.69 -5.67 -34.66
C LYS A 444 2.42 -6.18 -36.10
N MET A 445 1.56 -7.19 -36.22
CA MET A 445 1.23 -7.83 -37.50
C MET A 445 0.06 -7.18 -38.25
N LYS A 446 -0.55 -6.10 -37.74
CA LYS A 446 -1.57 -5.32 -38.46
C LYS A 446 -1.00 -4.45 -39.59
N LYS A 447 0.28 -4.15 -39.53
CA LYS A 447 0.98 -3.33 -40.54
C LYS A 447 1.83 -4.22 -41.44
N PRO A 448 2.17 -3.77 -42.67
CA PRO A 448 3.14 -4.48 -43.48
C PRO A 448 4.45 -4.72 -42.72
N PHE A 449 4.95 -5.94 -42.69
CA PHE A 449 6.13 -6.33 -41.93
C PHE A 449 7.04 -7.25 -42.77
N HIS A 450 8.32 -7.23 -42.43
CA HIS A 450 9.28 -8.20 -42.93
C HIS A 450 9.37 -9.39 -41.99
N LEU A 451 9.54 -10.59 -42.54
CA LEU A 451 9.61 -11.81 -41.72
C LEU A 451 10.77 -11.74 -40.71
N ASN A 452 11.88 -11.13 -41.09
CA ASN A 452 13.06 -10.92 -40.23
C ASN A 452 12.82 -9.93 -39.09
N ASP A 453 11.80 -9.08 -39.15
CA ASP A 453 11.42 -8.18 -38.06
C ASP A 453 10.76 -8.93 -36.90
N ILE A 454 10.31 -10.16 -37.12
CA ILE A 454 9.49 -10.93 -36.21
C ILE A 454 10.17 -12.23 -35.76
N CYS A 455 10.89 -12.90 -36.65
CA CYS A 455 11.59 -14.14 -36.34
C CYS A 455 12.93 -14.24 -37.08
N GLU A 456 13.88 -14.97 -36.50
CA GLU A 456 15.13 -15.29 -37.17
C GLU A 456 14.86 -16.27 -38.32
N THR A 457 15.09 -15.85 -39.57
CA THR A 457 14.92 -16.67 -40.74
C THR A 457 16.00 -16.38 -41.78
N GLN A 458 16.32 -17.37 -42.62
CA GLN A 458 17.29 -17.22 -43.70
C GLN A 458 16.69 -16.48 -44.92
N THR A 459 15.36 -16.36 -44.98
CA THR A 459 14.65 -15.75 -46.11
C THR A 459 13.85 -14.56 -45.58
N ASP A 460 14.21 -13.35 -46.04
CA ASP A 460 13.41 -12.16 -45.75
C ASP A 460 12.32 -11.99 -46.81
N LYS A 461 11.06 -12.06 -46.36
CA LYS A 461 9.87 -11.83 -47.19
C LYS A 461 8.99 -10.78 -46.54
N LYS A 462 8.53 -9.81 -47.32
CA LYS A 462 7.57 -8.80 -46.88
C LYS A 462 6.15 -9.33 -47.01
N PHE A 463 5.39 -9.23 -45.94
CA PHE A 463 3.98 -9.58 -45.91
C PHE A 463 3.12 -8.32 -45.75
N ILE A 464 1.98 -8.29 -46.41
CA ILE A 464 0.97 -7.25 -46.34
C ILE A 464 -0.31 -7.91 -45.84
N PRO A 465 -0.64 -7.75 -44.54
CA PRO A 465 -1.85 -8.32 -43.94
C PRO A 465 -3.11 -7.65 -44.52
N GLU A 466 -4.15 -8.44 -44.76
CA GLU A 466 -5.48 -7.97 -45.17
C GLU A 466 -6.55 -8.28 -44.13
N ASP A 467 -6.43 -9.42 -43.43
CA ASP A 467 -7.37 -9.82 -42.35
C ASP A 467 -6.59 -10.59 -41.28
N ILE A 468 -7.00 -10.43 -40.00
CA ILE A 468 -6.45 -11.16 -38.86
C ILE A 468 -7.58 -11.73 -38.05
N ARG A 469 -7.60 -13.05 -37.87
CA ARG A 469 -8.58 -13.76 -37.06
C ARG A 469 -7.94 -14.39 -35.85
N GLU A 470 -8.63 -14.28 -34.73
CA GLU A 470 -8.19 -14.79 -33.43
C GLU A 470 -8.94 -16.07 -33.08
N ARG A 471 -8.22 -17.04 -32.48
CA ARG A 471 -8.79 -18.29 -31.96
C ARG A 471 -9.68 -19.03 -32.95
N GLU A 472 -9.23 -19.07 -34.17
CA GLU A 472 -9.94 -19.80 -35.22
C GLU A 472 -9.86 -21.30 -34.98
N GLN A 473 -11.01 -21.98 -35.10
CA GLN A 473 -11.08 -23.42 -35.07
C GLN A 473 -10.97 -24.00 -36.48
N VAL A 474 -9.88 -24.70 -36.70
CA VAL A 474 -9.67 -25.43 -37.97
C VAL A 474 -10.04 -26.90 -37.77
N THR A 475 -10.98 -27.37 -38.57
CA THR A 475 -11.41 -28.78 -38.54
C THR A 475 -10.65 -29.56 -39.62
N LEU A 476 -9.90 -30.57 -39.20
CA LEU A 476 -9.10 -31.44 -40.06
C LEU A 476 -9.44 -32.90 -39.78
N GLY A 477 -10.21 -33.52 -40.67
CA GLY A 477 -10.77 -34.83 -40.41
C GLY A 477 -11.74 -34.80 -39.23
N THR A 478 -11.53 -35.64 -38.25
CA THR A 478 -12.32 -35.68 -37.00
C THR A 478 -11.80 -34.75 -35.91
N GLY A 479 -10.66 -34.09 -36.10
CA GLY A 479 -10.00 -33.24 -35.12
C GLY A 479 -10.34 -31.75 -35.31
N LYS A 480 -10.67 -31.06 -34.19
CA LYS A 480 -10.77 -29.61 -34.12
C LYS A 480 -9.52 -29.05 -33.45
N TYR A 481 -8.91 -28.04 -34.07
CA TYR A 481 -7.68 -27.41 -33.59
C TYR A 481 -7.89 -25.91 -33.49
N GLU A 482 -7.58 -25.33 -32.35
CA GLU A 482 -7.64 -23.87 -32.15
C GLU A 482 -6.26 -23.29 -32.49
N ILE A 483 -6.24 -22.25 -33.31
CA ILE A 483 -5.06 -21.49 -33.71
C ILE A 483 -5.20 -20.11 -33.07
N ASP A 484 -4.17 -19.66 -32.38
CA ASP A 484 -4.23 -18.40 -31.63
C ASP A 484 -4.43 -17.19 -32.57
N LEU A 485 -3.72 -17.12 -33.68
CA LEU A 485 -3.91 -16.10 -34.73
C LEU A 485 -3.75 -16.69 -36.12
N ILE A 486 -4.62 -16.30 -37.06
CA ILE A 486 -4.45 -16.53 -38.49
C ILE A 486 -4.44 -15.18 -39.19
N ILE A 487 -3.36 -14.92 -39.94
CA ILE A 487 -3.16 -13.68 -40.69
C ILE A 487 -3.28 -14.03 -42.17
N PHE A 488 -4.22 -13.41 -42.85
CA PHE A 488 -4.44 -13.53 -44.28
C PHE A 488 -3.69 -12.39 -44.98
N CYS A 489 -2.77 -12.74 -45.87
CA CYS A 489 -1.94 -11.78 -46.58
C CYS A 489 -2.41 -11.60 -48.03
N ARG A 490 -2.09 -10.44 -48.61
CA ARG A 490 -2.45 -10.07 -50.00
C ARG A 490 -1.96 -11.07 -51.07
N ASP A 491 -0.85 -11.73 -50.82
CA ASP A 491 -0.28 -12.76 -51.71
C ASP A 491 -0.92 -14.14 -51.51
N LYS A 492 -2.10 -14.19 -50.87
CA LYS A 492 -2.82 -15.42 -50.51
C LYS A 492 -2.10 -16.33 -49.50
N THR A 493 -0.99 -15.88 -48.93
CA THR A 493 -0.33 -16.60 -47.85
C THR A 493 -1.16 -16.45 -46.57
N GLN A 494 -1.32 -17.55 -45.86
CA GLN A 494 -1.85 -17.54 -44.48
C GLN A 494 -0.69 -17.73 -43.50
N ILE A 495 -0.60 -16.90 -42.49
CA ILE A 495 0.37 -17.06 -41.40
C ILE A 495 -0.39 -17.53 -40.17
N TRP A 496 -0.12 -18.76 -39.76
CA TRP A 496 -0.72 -19.35 -38.57
C TRP A 496 0.25 -19.23 -37.42
N VAL A 497 -0.20 -18.60 -36.33
CA VAL A 497 0.64 -18.28 -35.15
C VAL A 497 0.14 -19.05 -33.94
N ASP A 498 1.03 -19.83 -33.33
CA ASP A 498 0.81 -20.50 -32.04
C ASP A 498 1.63 -19.78 -30.96
N ILE A 499 0.97 -19.26 -29.93
CA ILE A 499 1.58 -18.40 -28.90
C ILE A 499 1.65 -19.13 -27.57
N LYS A 500 2.86 -19.46 -27.14
CA LYS A 500 3.09 -20.19 -25.87
C LYS A 500 3.76 -19.30 -24.83
N ASN A 501 2.95 -18.66 -24.02
CA ASN A 501 3.41 -17.88 -22.88
C ASN A 501 3.43 -18.74 -21.60
N ARG A 502 4.19 -19.81 -21.60
CA ARG A 502 4.32 -20.79 -20.51
C ARG A 502 5.78 -20.98 -20.08
N LYS A 503 5.98 -21.66 -18.95
CA LYS A 503 7.31 -21.91 -18.36
C LYS A 503 8.16 -22.88 -19.17
N ASN A 504 7.53 -23.85 -19.80
CA ASN A 504 8.25 -24.89 -20.53
C ASN A 504 8.62 -24.39 -21.90
N ARG A 505 9.82 -24.75 -22.36
CA ARG A 505 10.27 -24.50 -23.72
C ARG A 505 9.36 -25.24 -24.70
N TYR A 506 9.21 -24.67 -25.88
CA TYR A 506 8.46 -25.30 -26.95
C TYR A 506 9.20 -26.56 -27.43
N GLY A 507 8.49 -27.70 -27.44
CA GLY A 507 9.11 -29.01 -27.66
C GLY A 507 8.98 -29.53 -29.09
N LYS A 508 9.89 -30.43 -29.48
CA LYS A 508 9.90 -31.09 -30.82
C LYS A 508 8.58 -31.82 -31.13
N ASN A 509 7.98 -32.47 -30.13
CA ASN A 509 6.72 -33.20 -30.33
C ASN A 509 5.55 -32.27 -30.64
N GLU A 510 5.53 -31.08 -30.04
CA GLU A 510 4.51 -30.07 -30.30
C GLU A 510 4.65 -29.49 -31.71
N LEU A 511 5.90 -29.22 -32.13
CA LEU A 511 6.19 -28.76 -33.48
C LEU A 511 5.78 -29.81 -34.52
N GLN A 512 6.12 -31.10 -34.31
CA GLN A 512 5.74 -32.18 -35.20
C GLN A 512 4.22 -32.30 -35.35
N ARG A 513 3.48 -32.17 -34.25
CA ARG A 513 2.02 -32.16 -34.27
C ARG A 513 1.48 -31.03 -35.15
N TRP A 514 1.98 -29.81 -34.97
CA TRP A 514 1.56 -28.67 -35.78
C TRP A 514 1.95 -28.80 -37.26
N LEU A 515 3.15 -29.30 -37.57
CA LEU A 515 3.57 -29.56 -38.94
C LEU A 515 2.65 -30.55 -39.64
N GLN A 516 2.14 -31.55 -38.92
CA GLN A 516 1.15 -32.49 -39.49
C GLN A 516 -0.19 -31.79 -39.77
N ILE A 517 -0.63 -30.89 -38.86
CA ILE A 517 -1.85 -30.10 -39.03
C ILE A 517 -1.73 -29.17 -40.23
N VAL A 518 -0.65 -28.41 -40.34
CA VAL A 518 -0.36 -27.49 -41.46
C VAL A 518 -0.27 -28.26 -42.76
N LYS A 519 0.39 -29.41 -42.78
CA LYS A 519 0.52 -30.27 -44.00
C LYS A 519 -0.84 -30.75 -44.49
N LYS A 520 -1.75 -31.15 -43.61
CA LYS A 520 -3.11 -31.55 -43.96
C LYS A 520 -3.98 -30.35 -44.39
N SER A 521 -3.67 -29.13 -43.93
CA SER A 521 -4.41 -27.93 -44.29
C SER A 521 -3.99 -27.31 -45.63
N ARG A 522 -2.80 -27.63 -46.13
CA ARG A 522 -2.29 -27.16 -47.45
C ARG A 522 -3.15 -27.57 -48.63
N GLU A 523 -3.98 -28.60 -48.45
CA GLU A 523 -4.99 -28.96 -49.45
C GLU A 523 -6.10 -27.91 -49.64
N LYS A 524 -6.19 -26.91 -48.72
CA LYS A 524 -7.23 -25.88 -48.71
C LYS A 524 -6.71 -24.45 -48.86
N ALA A 525 -5.42 -24.22 -48.91
CA ALA A 525 -4.81 -22.89 -49.03
C ALA A 525 -3.54 -22.93 -49.92
N ASP A 526 -3.33 -21.87 -50.69
CA ASP A 526 -2.19 -21.78 -51.67
C ASP A 526 -0.83 -21.81 -50.95
N SER A 527 -0.70 -21.15 -49.79
CA SER A 527 0.47 -21.30 -48.92
C SER A 527 0.13 -21.03 -47.45
N ILE A 528 0.63 -21.86 -46.53
CA ILE A 528 0.54 -21.67 -45.08
C ILE A 528 1.95 -21.59 -44.52
N LEU A 529 2.25 -20.46 -43.84
CA LEU A 529 3.44 -20.30 -43.02
C LEU A 529 3.02 -20.52 -41.56
N PHE A 530 3.66 -21.46 -40.87
CA PHE A 530 3.43 -21.68 -39.46
C PHE A 530 4.52 -21.02 -38.62
N MET A 531 4.12 -20.20 -37.68
CA MET A 531 4.98 -19.45 -36.77
C MET A 531 4.67 -19.82 -35.32
N VAL A 532 5.70 -19.99 -34.52
CA VAL A 532 5.57 -20.22 -33.08
C VAL A 532 6.24 -19.09 -32.34
N TYR A 533 5.52 -18.51 -31.42
CA TYR A 533 6.09 -17.60 -30.40
C TYR A 533 6.18 -18.32 -29.06
N SER A 534 7.39 -18.48 -28.52
CA SER A 534 7.60 -19.10 -27.21
C SER A 534 8.43 -18.19 -26.32
N LYS A 535 7.85 -17.74 -25.19
CA LYS A 535 8.51 -16.85 -24.22
C LYS A 535 9.83 -17.42 -23.68
N ASN A 536 9.87 -18.72 -23.43
CA ASN A 536 11.02 -19.38 -22.82
C ASN A 536 11.89 -20.16 -23.85
N GLY A 537 11.71 -19.84 -25.13
CA GLY A 537 12.50 -20.44 -26.22
C GLY A 537 12.11 -21.87 -26.55
N TYR A 538 13.00 -22.56 -27.22
CA TYR A 538 12.77 -23.88 -27.83
C TYR A 538 13.72 -24.92 -27.26
N THR A 539 13.32 -26.19 -27.28
CA THR A 539 14.22 -27.31 -26.95
C THR A 539 15.22 -27.55 -28.10
N ILE A 540 16.37 -28.18 -27.78
CA ILE A 540 17.36 -28.54 -28.79
C ILE A 540 16.69 -29.41 -29.88
N GLY A 541 16.88 -29.04 -31.15
CA GLY A 541 16.28 -29.71 -32.29
C GLY A 541 14.87 -29.24 -32.69
N THR A 542 14.35 -28.18 -32.05
CA THR A 542 13.08 -27.52 -32.41
C THR A 542 13.32 -26.21 -33.18
N LYS A 543 14.54 -25.66 -33.12
CA LYS A 543 14.97 -24.48 -33.93
C LYS A 543 15.13 -24.83 -35.41
#